data_a163add1eb4e5161c273193076d470cc
#
_entry.id   a163add1eb4e5161c273193076d470cc
#
_cell.length_a   1.000
_cell.length_b   1.000
_cell.length_c   1.000
_cell.angle_alpha   90.00
_cell.angle_beta   90.00
_cell.angle_gamma   90.00
#
_symmetry.space_group_name_H-M   'P 1'
#
loop_
_entity.id
_entity.type
_entity.pdbx_description
1 polymer ?
#
loop_
_entity_poly.entity_id
_entity_poly.type
_entity_poly.pdbx_seq_one_letter_code
_entity_poly.pdbx_strand_id
1 'polypeptide(L)'
;MPRRKEKTVIRNGIEYYYKSIRDERGKYITVYGRTIAERDEKVKKREAEIRLRRKIKEFPTFSERATEWLSDKSKDLKRNTYNNYEQIIRTHFIPVLGNKRLIDITGEDIKAAMAVAEAQSASVYRKASMLIKQIFADALTCDLIQVDPTTKQTFKRVRHEKEDTGEEYLTDARVSTLLAAVKDIYPLETFVRLGLYAGLRREESLALQWDCVDLNADTPQIEVTRTCIFCHNRPEISNVTKTAAGHRNIPIPVPLFNHLKEIKKSIASDFVICNSSGLPLSETQFRNMWRKIKRRSVGPDEYIRYKQHGKKSHSVNREAGQTAAHNPNVRYIIDFPVKTHMLRKTYITNLIYSGVDVRTVMDYAGHKNPDVTLKIYAQAKSAEKRTESAKQINEVFPSDPTT
;
A
#
# COMPACT_ATOMS: atom_id res chain seq x y z
N MET A 1 -58.58 -15.45 44.27
CA MET A 1 -58.70 -15.32 42.81
C MET A 1 -58.84 -16.72 42.21
N PRO A 2 -59.83 -17.01 41.34
CA PRO A 2 -59.98 -18.33 40.74
C PRO A 2 -58.78 -18.63 39.88
N ARG A 3 -58.13 -19.80 40.07
CA ARG A 3 -57.05 -20.29 39.23
C ARG A 3 -57.57 -20.41 37.78
N ARG A 4 -56.96 -19.70 36.81
CA ARG A 4 -57.28 -19.86 35.41
C ARG A 4 -57.14 -21.34 35.02
N LYS A 5 -58.20 -21.93 34.42
CA LYS A 5 -58.12 -23.29 33.89
C LYS A 5 -57.00 -23.37 32.85
N GLU A 6 -56.07 -24.32 33.05
CA GLU A 6 -55.02 -24.61 32.08
C GLU A 6 -55.64 -25.09 30.76
N LYS A 7 -55.07 -24.66 29.65
CA LYS A 7 -55.56 -25.04 28.31
C LYS A 7 -54.97 -26.38 27.91
N THR A 8 -55.84 -27.31 27.54
CA THR A 8 -55.48 -28.64 27.07
C THR A 8 -55.99 -28.90 25.64
N VAL A 9 -55.36 -29.82 24.94
CA VAL A 9 -55.80 -30.36 23.63
C VAL A 9 -55.51 -31.86 23.55
N ILE A 10 -56.39 -32.61 23.00
CA ILE A 10 -56.24 -34.06 22.77
C ILE A 10 -55.64 -34.24 21.36
N ARG A 11 -54.52 -34.97 21.25
CA ARG A 11 -53.93 -35.41 20.00
C ARG A 11 -53.57 -36.86 20.05
N ASN A 12 -54.10 -37.66 19.08
CA ASN A 12 -53.88 -39.07 19.01
C ASN A 12 -54.24 -39.79 20.32
N GLY A 13 -55.35 -39.37 20.95
CA GLY A 13 -55.87 -40.02 22.21
C GLY A 13 -55.08 -39.58 23.47
N ILE A 14 -54.10 -38.70 23.39
CA ILE A 14 -53.29 -38.21 24.52
C ILE A 14 -53.61 -36.73 24.76
N GLU A 15 -53.87 -36.40 26.02
CA GLU A 15 -54.10 -35.02 26.44
C GLU A 15 -52.72 -34.25 26.63
N TYR A 16 -52.64 -33.07 26.09
CA TYR A 16 -51.47 -32.19 26.19
C TYR A 16 -51.88 -30.83 26.73
N TYR A 17 -51.09 -30.31 27.68
CA TYR A 17 -51.12 -28.91 28.07
C TYR A 17 -50.38 -28.07 27.02
N TYR A 18 -50.93 -26.93 26.64
CA TYR A 18 -50.27 -26.06 25.67
C TYR A 18 -50.26 -24.62 26.10
N LYS A 19 -49.21 -23.89 25.56
CA LYS A 19 -49.08 -22.45 25.68
C LYS A 19 -48.61 -21.90 24.35
N SER A 20 -49.23 -20.79 23.89
CA SER A 20 -48.81 -20.09 22.69
C SER A 20 -47.90 -18.92 23.04
N ILE A 21 -46.75 -18.85 22.41
CA ILE A 21 -45.74 -17.79 22.54
C ILE A 21 -45.51 -17.16 21.15
N ARG A 22 -44.97 -15.93 21.09
CA ARG A 22 -44.65 -15.28 19.83
C ARG A 22 -43.20 -15.57 19.45
N ASP A 23 -42.97 -15.96 18.18
CA ASP A 23 -41.65 -16.13 17.63
C ASP A 23 -40.97 -14.79 17.33
N GLU A 24 -39.75 -14.83 16.77
CA GLU A 24 -38.95 -13.64 16.39
C GLU A 24 -39.64 -12.79 15.30
N ARG A 25 -40.59 -13.37 14.53
CA ARG A 25 -41.36 -12.67 13.47
C ARG A 25 -42.74 -12.21 13.95
N GLY A 26 -43.04 -12.38 15.25
CA GLY A 26 -44.34 -12.01 15.83
C GLY A 26 -45.44 -13.03 15.60
N LYS A 27 -45.16 -14.14 14.92
CA LYS A 27 -46.10 -15.26 14.71
C LYS A 27 -46.27 -16.09 15.99
N TYR A 28 -47.49 -16.57 16.23
CA TYR A 28 -47.77 -17.47 17.35
C TYR A 28 -47.30 -18.90 17.02
N ILE A 29 -46.48 -19.45 17.93
CA ILE A 29 -46.08 -20.85 17.95
C ILE A 29 -46.62 -21.48 19.23
N THR A 30 -47.13 -22.71 19.15
CA THR A 30 -47.73 -23.41 20.29
C THR A 30 -46.77 -24.48 20.79
N VAL A 31 -46.46 -24.44 22.08
CA VAL A 31 -45.58 -25.40 22.77
C VAL A 31 -46.48 -26.37 23.57
N TYR A 32 -46.20 -27.65 23.46
CA TYR A 32 -46.98 -28.76 24.06
C TYR A 32 -46.13 -29.52 25.08
N GLY A 33 -46.73 -29.94 26.19
CA GLY A 33 -46.17 -30.85 27.19
C GLY A 33 -47.23 -31.82 27.72
N ARG A 34 -46.83 -33.02 28.11
CA ARG A 34 -47.71 -34.00 28.75
C ARG A 34 -48.11 -33.60 30.18
N THR A 35 -47.28 -32.81 30.81
CA THR A 35 -47.54 -32.21 32.11
C THR A 35 -47.35 -30.70 32.03
N ILE A 36 -47.90 -29.97 32.99
CA ILE A 36 -47.75 -28.52 33.10
C ILE A 36 -46.27 -28.16 33.25
N ALA A 37 -45.53 -28.92 34.09
CA ALA A 37 -44.10 -28.71 34.33
C ALA A 37 -43.27 -28.86 33.05
N GLU A 38 -43.51 -29.92 32.27
CA GLU A 38 -42.86 -30.19 31.00
C GLU A 38 -43.14 -29.08 29.97
N ARG A 39 -44.40 -28.65 29.88
CA ARG A 39 -44.81 -27.54 29.01
C ARG A 39 -44.02 -26.26 29.39
N ASP A 40 -43.98 -25.90 30.67
CA ASP A 40 -43.36 -24.67 31.13
C ASP A 40 -41.85 -24.68 30.97
N GLU A 41 -41.21 -25.83 31.15
CA GLU A 41 -39.79 -26.01 30.85
C GLU A 41 -39.50 -25.80 29.35
N LYS A 42 -40.29 -26.44 28.47
CA LYS A 42 -40.18 -26.28 27.02
C LYS A 42 -40.46 -24.83 26.59
N VAL A 43 -41.40 -24.15 27.23
CA VAL A 43 -41.70 -22.72 26.98
C VAL A 43 -40.53 -21.87 27.36
N LYS A 44 -39.95 -22.03 28.57
CA LYS A 44 -38.75 -21.30 29.01
C LYS A 44 -37.59 -21.46 28.06
N LYS A 45 -37.31 -22.72 27.64
CA LYS A 45 -36.26 -23.01 26.68
C LYS A 45 -36.49 -22.30 25.35
N ARG A 46 -37.73 -22.35 24.85
CA ARG A 46 -38.11 -21.75 23.57
C ARG A 46 -38.10 -20.22 23.62
N GLU A 47 -38.57 -19.62 24.70
CA GLU A 47 -38.50 -18.18 24.93
C GLU A 47 -37.02 -17.68 25.01
N ALA A 48 -36.15 -18.45 25.65
CA ALA A 48 -34.71 -18.16 25.70
C ALA A 48 -34.06 -18.21 24.30
N GLU A 49 -34.41 -19.24 23.50
CA GLU A 49 -33.95 -19.35 22.10
C GLU A 49 -34.43 -18.16 21.25
N ILE A 50 -35.72 -17.78 21.39
CA ILE A 50 -36.27 -16.62 20.65
C ILE A 50 -35.61 -15.31 21.10
N ARG A 51 -35.35 -15.15 22.39
CA ARG A 51 -34.65 -13.98 22.95
C ARG A 51 -33.22 -13.91 22.44
N LEU A 52 -32.53 -15.04 22.38
CA LEU A 52 -31.18 -15.15 21.79
C LEU A 52 -31.21 -14.77 20.30
N ARG A 53 -32.18 -15.33 19.53
CA ARG A 53 -32.32 -15.01 18.10
C ARG A 53 -32.69 -13.55 17.82
N ARG A 54 -33.48 -12.91 18.70
CA ARG A 54 -33.74 -11.44 18.60
C ARG A 54 -32.49 -10.66 18.84
N LYS A 55 -31.71 -10.96 19.90
CA LYS A 55 -30.41 -10.36 20.13
C LYS A 55 -29.47 -10.54 18.94
N ILE A 56 -29.45 -11.74 18.37
CA ILE A 56 -28.65 -12.05 17.19
C ILE A 56 -29.04 -11.17 15.98
N LYS A 57 -30.30 -10.77 15.83
CA LYS A 57 -30.75 -9.84 14.79
C LYS A 57 -30.28 -8.39 15.00
N GLU A 58 -29.92 -8.01 16.21
CA GLU A 58 -29.47 -6.67 16.57
C GLU A 58 -27.96 -6.47 16.37
N PHE A 59 -27.19 -7.55 16.12
CA PHE A 59 -25.75 -7.43 15.91
C PHE A 59 -25.42 -6.98 14.48
N PRO A 60 -24.49 -6.03 14.32
CA PRO A 60 -24.11 -5.49 13.01
C PRO A 60 -23.44 -6.55 12.14
N THR A 61 -23.55 -6.36 10.83
CA THR A 61 -22.74 -7.08 9.85
C THR A 61 -21.28 -6.65 9.92
N PHE A 62 -20.38 -7.47 9.35
CA PHE A 62 -18.97 -7.08 9.24
C PHE A 62 -18.80 -5.79 8.45
N SER A 63 -19.57 -5.59 7.37
CA SER A 63 -19.51 -4.37 6.55
C SER A 63 -19.84 -3.12 7.35
N GLU A 64 -20.93 -3.16 8.13
CA GLU A 64 -21.35 -2.05 8.98
C GLU A 64 -20.28 -1.73 10.03
N ARG A 65 -19.79 -2.75 10.75
CA ARG A 65 -18.77 -2.54 11.79
C ARG A 65 -17.44 -2.06 11.23
N ALA A 66 -16.98 -2.65 10.12
CA ALA A 66 -15.73 -2.23 9.49
C ALA A 66 -15.78 -0.79 8.98
N THR A 67 -16.93 -0.35 8.48
CA THR A 67 -17.14 1.04 8.04
C THR A 67 -17.14 2.00 9.23
N GLU A 68 -17.81 1.66 10.32
CA GLU A 68 -17.85 2.45 11.54
C GLU A 68 -16.43 2.55 12.16
N TRP A 69 -15.76 1.41 12.33
CA TRP A 69 -14.38 1.35 12.83
C TRP A 69 -13.42 2.22 12.00
N LEU A 70 -13.54 2.15 10.66
CA LEU A 70 -12.71 2.96 9.77
C LEU A 70 -13.02 4.45 9.87
N SER A 71 -14.29 4.81 10.06
CA SER A 71 -14.73 6.18 10.32
C SER A 71 -14.14 6.73 11.63
N ASP A 72 -14.19 5.96 12.71
CA ASP A 72 -13.62 6.33 13.99
C ASP A 72 -12.11 6.56 13.89
N LYS A 73 -11.40 5.65 13.19
CA LYS A 73 -9.96 5.78 12.94
C LYS A 73 -9.59 6.92 12.00
N SER A 74 -10.52 7.46 11.23
CA SER A 74 -10.25 8.53 10.27
C SER A 74 -9.68 9.80 10.91
N LYS A 75 -9.99 10.06 12.17
CA LYS A 75 -9.52 11.23 12.94
C LYS A 75 -8.02 11.13 13.26
N ASP A 76 -7.50 9.92 13.43
CA ASP A 76 -6.12 9.67 13.87
C ASP A 76 -5.21 9.24 12.71
N LEU A 77 -5.78 8.77 11.60
CA LEU A 77 -5.03 8.24 10.49
C LEU A 77 -4.66 9.31 9.46
N LYS A 78 -3.43 9.23 8.95
CA LYS A 78 -3.07 9.98 7.75
C LYS A 78 -3.92 9.50 6.57
N ARG A 79 -4.31 10.41 5.69
CA ARG A 79 -5.18 10.14 4.54
C ARG A 79 -4.78 8.91 3.71
N ASN A 80 -3.48 8.79 3.38
CA ASN A 80 -2.99 7.62 2.62
C ASN A 80 -3.13 6.30 3.38
N THR A 81 -3.01 6.32 4.71
CA THR A 81 -3.22 5.13 5.54
C THR A 81 -4.69 4.75 5.55
N TYR A 82 -5.57 5.73 5.71
CA TYR A 82 -7.01 5.54 5.63
C TYR A 82 -7.42 4.92 4.29
N ASN A 83 -7.02 5.50 3.17
CA ASN A 83 -7.32 5.00 1.82
C ASN A 83 -6.81 3.57 1.61
N ASN A 84 -5.65 3.24 2.17
CA ASN A 84 -5.08 1.90 2.10
C ASN A 84 -5.89 0.89 2.93
N TYR A 85 -6.33 1.27 4.13
CA TYR A 85 -7.17 0.44 4.98
C TYR A 85 -8.54 0.20 4.34
N GLU A 86 -9.18 1.27 3.84
CA GLU A 86 -10.43 1.19 3.10
C GLU A 86 -10.31 0.24 1.90
N GLN A 87 -9.25 0.36 1.10
CA GLN A 87 -9.01 -0.51 -0.04
C GLN A 87 -8.88 -1.97 0.38
N ILE A 88 -8.11 -2.27 1.43
CA ILE A 88 -7.94 -3.64 1.91
C ILE A 88 -9.27 -4.22 2.40
N ILE A 89 -10.01 -3.47 3.20
CA ILE A 89 -11.32 -3.89 3.72
C ILE A 89 -12.27 -4.18 2.55
N ARG A 90 -12.40 -3.25 1.61
CA ARG A 90 -13.29 -3.37 0.46
C ARG A 90 -12.92 -4.52 -0.48
N THR A 91 -11.61 -4.73 -0.72
CA THR A 91 -11.16 -5.70 -1.74
C THR A 91 -11.05 -7.12 -1.19
N HIS A 92 -10.67 -7.27 0.09
CA HIS A 92 -10.36 -8.58 0.65
C HIS A 92 -11.39 -9.08 1.67
N PHE A 93 -12.00 -8.20 2.45
CA PHE A 93 -12.89 -8.62 3.53
C PHE A 93 -14.36 -8.55 3.15
N ILE A 94 -14.81 -7.45 2.56
CA ILE A 94 -16.23 -7.26 2.20
C ILE A 94 -16.78 -8.38 1.30
N PRO A 95 -16.06 -8.86 0.26
CA PRO A 95 -16.58 -9.92 -0.61
C PRO A 95 -16.86 -11.24 0.13
N VAL A 96 -16.14 -11.53 1.20
CA VAL A 96 -16.24 -12.80 1.96
C VAL A 96 -17.05 -12.64 3.24
N LEU A 97 -16.83 -11.56 3.98
CA LEU A 97 -17.36 -11.34 5.33
C LEU A 97 -18.49 -10.31 5.37
N GLY A 98 -18.58 -9.42 4.38
CA GLY A 98 -19.37 -8.19 4.45
C GLY A 98 -20.81 -8.36 4.92
N ASN A 99 -21.52 -9.36 4.37
CA ASN A 99 -22.93 -9.64 4.69
C ASN A 99 -23.12 -10.56 5.91
N LYS A 100 -22.03 -11.10 6.47
CA LYS A 100 -22.11 -11.95 7.66
C LYS A 100 -22.19 -11.08 8.91
N ARG A 101 -22.96 -11.52 9.89
CA ARG A 101 -22.97 -10.88 11.19
C ARG A 101 -21.70 -11.21 11.94
N LEU A 102 -21.20 -10.27 12.72
CA LEU A 102 -19.96 -10.45 13.48
C LEU A 102 -19.95 -11.73 14.32
N ILE A 103 -21.08 -12.06 14.93
CA ILE A 103 -21.23 -13.24 15.79
C ILE A 103 -21.24 -14.57 15.04
N ASP A 104 -21.54 -14.55 13.74
CA ASP A 104 -21.62 -15.75 12.89
C ASP A 104 -20.31 -16.01 12.13
N ILE A 105 -19.33 -15.09 12.23
CA ILE A 105 -18.04 -15.22 11.55
C ILE A 105 -17.17 -16.24 12.29
N THR A 106 -16.77 -17.25 11.55
CA THR A 106 -15.91 -18.33 12.05
C THR A 106 -14.43 -18.11 11.68
N GLY A 107 -13.56 -18.90 12.30
CA GLY A 107 -12.15 -18.91 11.91
C GLY A 107 -11.90 -19.36 10.47
N GLU A 108 -12.80 -20.15 9.87
CA GLU A 108 -12.69 -20.55 8.46
C GLU A 108 -13.04 -19.41 7.52
N ASP A 109 -14.03 -18.60 7.89
CA ASP A 109 -14.36 -17.40 7.14
C ASP A 109 -13.19 -16.40 7.11
N ILE A 110 -12.50 -16.25 8.24
CA ILE A 110 -11.28 -15.46 8.34
C ILE A 110 -10.19 -16.01 7.41
N LYS A 111 -9.97 -17.33 7.40
CA LYS A 111 -9.00 -17.95 6.48
C LYS A 111 -9.35 -17.70 5.03
N ALA A 112 -10.62 -17.82 4.65
CA ALA A 112 -11.10 -17.57 3.29
C ALA A 112 -10.84 -16.11 2.87
N ALA A 113 -11.14 -15.13 3.73
CA ALA A 113 -10.87 -13.72 3.46
C ALA A 113 -9.35 -13.44 3.36
N MET A 114 -8.55 -14.09 4.19
CA MET A 114 -7.09 -13.93 4.18
C MET A 114 -6.42 -14.60 2.98
N ALA A 115 -6.98 -15.68 2.42
CA ALA A 115 -6.46 -16.32 1.20
C ALA A 115 -6.48 -15.37 -0.01
N VAL A 116 -7.50 -14.50 -0.12
CA VAL A 116 -7.56 -13.47 -1.17
C VAL A 116 -6.42 -12.47 -1.04
N ALA A 117 -6.08 -12.06 0.19
CA ALA A 117 -4.96 -11.15 0.45
C ALA A 117 -3.59 -11.84 0.25
N GLU A 118 -3.47 -13.13 0.58
CA GLU A 118 -2.27 -13.95 0.38
C GLU A 118 -1.93 -14.07 -1.12
N ALA A 119 -2.92 -14.34 -1.95
CA ALA A 119 -2.74 -14.46 -3.39
C ALA A 119 -2.20 -13.18 -4.05
N GLN A 120 -2.41 -12.01 -3.44
CA GLN A 120 -1.95 -10.74 -3.99
C GLN A 120 -0.48 -10.44 -3.64
N SER A 121 -0.12 -10.45 -2.37
CA SER A 121 1.29 -10.29 -1.92
C SER A 121 1.45 -10.45 -0.40
N ALA A 122 2.67 -10.79 0.07
CA ALA A 122 3.02 -10.85 1.48
C ALA A 122 2.80 -9.52 2.23
N SER A 123 3.00 -8.39 1.55
CA SER A 123 2.79 -7.07 2.15
C SER A 123 1.31 -6.80 2.40
N VAL A 124 0.46 -7.14 1.44
CA VAL A 124 -1.01 -7.01 1.57
C VAL A 124 -1.52 -7.97 2.65
N TYR A 125 -1.08 -9.23 2.63
CA TYR A 125 -1.43 -10.21 3.65
C TYR A 125 -1.10 -9.72 5.07
N ARG A 126 0.10 -9.19 5.30
CA ARG A 126 0.53 -8.65 6.61
C ARG A 126 -0.36 -7.50 7.07
N LYS A 127 -0.69 -6.57 6.18
CA LYS A 127 -1.60 -5.45 6.49
C LYS A 127 -3.02 -5.95 6.74
N ALA A 128 -3.51 -6.86 5.93
CA ALA A 128 -4.83 -7.47 6.10
C ALA A 128 -4.92 -8.20 7.45
N SER A 129 -3.90 -9.00 7.83
CA SER A 129 -3.88 -9.70 9.12
C SER A 129 -3.86 -8.75 10.31
N MET A 130 -3.19 -7.61 10.20
CA MET A 130 -3.22 -6.57 11.22
C MET A 130 -4.63 -5.93 11.32
N LEU A 131 -5.23 -5.58 10.19
CA LEU A 131 -6.52 -4.90 10.16
C LEU A 131 -7.66 -5.76 10.68
N ILE A 132 -7.73 -7.02 10.24
CA ILE A 132 -8.80 -7.91 10.67
C ILE A 132 -8.76 -8.17 12.18
N LYS A 133 -7.55 -8.32 12.75
CA LYS A 133 -7.36 -8.40 14.20
C LYS A 133 -7.82 -7.14 14.93
N GLN A 134 -7.50 -5.98 14.41
CA GLN A 134 -7.91 -4.71 15.03
C GLN A 134 -9.44 -4.53 15.01
N ILE A 135 -10.10 -4.87 13.90
CA ILE A 135 -11.56 -4.78 13.77
C ILE A 135 -12.26 -5.72 14.76
N PHE A 136 -11.79 -6.98 14.89
CA PHE A 136 -12.40 -7.93 15.81
C PHE A 136 -12.07 -7.65 17.28
N ALA A 137 -10.85 -7.20 17.58
CA ALA A 137 -10.49 -6.75 18.93
C ALA A 137 -11.35 -5.57 19.38
N ASP A 138 -11.62 -4.65 18.47
CA ASP A 138 -12.50 -3.52 18.73
C ASP A 138 -13.97 -3.97 18.90
N ALA A 139 -14.45 -4.90 18.07
CA ALA A 139 -15.78 -5.49 18.22
C ALA A 139 -15.94 -6.22 19.57
N LEU A 140 -14.89 -6.87 20.06
CA LEU A 140 -14.87 -7.50 21.39
C LEU A 140 -14.93 -6.44 22.51
N THR A 141 -14.17 -5.34 22.37
CA THR A 141 -14.16 -4.23 23.33
C THR A 141 -15.51 -3.50 23.40
N CYS A 142 -16.26 -3.50 22.29
CA CYS A 142 -17.60 -2.91 22.21
C CYS A 142 -18.71 -3.90 22.60
N ASP A 143 -18.41 -5.08 23.15
CA ASP A 143 -19.35 -6.13 23.53
C ASP A 143 -20.24 -6.63 22.37
N LEU A 144 -19.82 -6.43 21.12
CA LEU A 144 -20.53 -6.92 19.92
C LEU A 144 -20.32 -8.41 19.66
N ILE A 145 -19.25 -8.97 20.19
CA ILE A 145 -18.91 -10.41 20.16
C ILE A 145 -18.38 -10.85 21.53
N GLN A 146 -18.53 -12.12 21.85
CA GLN A 146 -18.01 -12.69 23.09
C GLN A 146 -16.63 -13.35 22.92
N VAL A 147 -16.31 -13.75 21.69
CA VAL A 147 -15.05 -14.42 21.36
C VAL A 147 -14.51 -13.82 20.06
N ASP A 148 -13.25 -13.42 20.05
CA ASP A 148 -12.58 -12.96 18.85
C ASP A 148 -12.19 -14.18 17.97
N PRO A 149 -12.77 -14.33 16.75
CA PRO A 149 -12.49 -15.47 15.87
C PRO A 149 -11.05 -15.45 15.31
N THR A 150 -10.32 -14.33 15.45
CA THR A 150 -8.95 -14.22 14.97
C THR A 150 -7.92 -14.79 15.95
N THR A 151 -8.26 -14.99 17.24
CA THR A 151 -7.31 -15.41 18.29
C THR A 151 -6.76 -16.82 18.09
N LYS A 152 -7.59 -17.73 17.58
CA LYS A 152 -7.22 -19.13 17.31
C LYS A 152 -6.57 -19.31 15.92
N GLN A 153 -6.45 -18.25 15.13
CA GLN A 153 -5.90 -18.34 13.78
C GLN A 153 -4.40 -18.07 13.80
N THR A 154 -3.63 -19.04 13.32
CA THR A 154 -2.22 -18.84 13.05
C THR A 154 -2.08 -18.11 11.72
N PHE A 155 -1.92 -16.80 11.77
CA PHE A 155 -1.58 -16.02 10.57
C PHE A 155 -0.14 -16.37 10.18
N LYS A 156 0.00 -17.14 9.11
CA LYS A 156 1.31 -17.57 8.60
C LYS A 156 2.17 -16.34 8.30
N ARG A 157 3.45 -16.40 8.66
CA ARG A 157 4.43 -15.43 8.18
C ARG A 157 4.70 -15.77 6.72
N VAL A 158 3.89 -15.21 5.81
CA VAL A 158 4.10 -15.39 4.38
C VAL A 158 5.45 -14.77 4.02
N ARG A 159 6.44 -15.63 3.84
CA ARG A 159 7.70 -15.28 3.19
C ARG A 159 7.46 -15.53 1.71
N HIS A 160 7.06 -14.50 0.96
CA HIS A 160 7.41 -14.54 -0.44
C HIS A 160 8.93 -14.40 -0.46
N GLU A 161 9.62 -15.40 -0.98
CA GLU A 161 10.97 -15.19 -1.45
C GLU A 161 10.86 -13.99 -2.39
N LYS A 162 11.35 -12.85 -1.93
CA LYS A 162 11.67 -11.81 -2.87
C LYS A 162 12.68 -12.50 -3.76
N GLU A 163 12.36 -12.71 -5.02
CA GLU A 163 13.41 -12.76 -6.02
C GLU A 163 14.27 -11.55 -5.70
N ASP A 164 15.41 -11.83 -5.11
CA ASP A 164 16.42 -10.81 -4.83
C ASP A 164 16.92 -10.39 -6.20
N THR A 165 16.19 -9.50 -6.85
CA THR A 165 16.58 -8.93 -8.14
C THR A 165 17.83 -8.06 -7.97
N GLY A 166 18.58 -8.30 -6.90
CA GLY A 166 19.96 -7.87 -6.63
C GLY A 166 20.22 -6.37 -6.65
N GLU A 167 19.39 -5.60 -7.32
CA GLU A 167 19.70 -4.21 -7.62
C GLU A 167 18.60 -3.27 -7.15
N GLU A 168 18.77 -2.81 -5.92
CA GLU A 168 17.87 -1.79 -5.36
C GLU A 168 18.24 -0.35 -5.80
N TYR A 169 19.38 -0.15 -6.50
CA TYR A 169 19.88 1.12 -7.02
C TYR A 169 20.44 0.97 -8.45
N LEU A 170 20.65 2.07 -9.14
CA LEU A 170 21.17 2.10 -10.51
C LEU A 170 22.68 2.33 -10.51
N THR A 171 23.41 1.55 -11.31
CA THR A 171 24.83 1.81 -11.61
C THR A 171 24.98 3.07 -12.47
N ASP A 172 26.18 3.66 -12.53
CA ASP A 172 26.45 4.87 -13.34
C ASP A 172 26.11 4.70 -14.81
N ALA A 173 26.38 3.51 -15.39
CA ALA A 173 26.00 3.18 -16.76
C ALA A 173 24.47 3.21 -16.95
N ARG A 174 23.73 2.67 -16.00
CA ARG A 174 22.26 2.68 -16.03
C ARG A 174 21.68 4.06 -15.78
N VAL A 175 22.29 4.87 -14.91
CA VAL A 175 21.94 6.28 -14.72
C VAL A 175 22.10 7.03 -16.03
N SER A 176 23.23 6.87 -16.72
CA SER A 176 23.50 7.51 -18.03
C SER A 176 22.47 7.08 -19.09
N THR A 177 22.17 5.78 -19.18
CA THR A 177 21.14 5.25 -20.09
C THR A 177 19.75 5.83 -19.76
N LEU A 178 19.37 5.89 -18.49
CA LEU A 178 18.08 6.44 -18.06
C LEU A 178 17.97 7.92 -18.40
N LEU A 179 19.02 8.72 -18.12
CA LEU A 179 19.05 10.14 -18.44
C LEU A 179 18.96 10.37 -19.94
N ALA A 180 19.66 9.58 -20.76
CA ALA A 180 19.53 9.63 -22.21
C ALA A 180 18.12 9.28 -22.69
N ALA A 181 17.47 8.29 -22.05
CA ALA A 181 16.11 7.88 -22.39
C ALA A 181 15.05 8.95 -22.09
N VAL A 182 15.26 9.79 -21.09
CA VAL A 182 14.30 10.82 -20.66
C VAL A 182 14.67 12.23 -21.09
N LYS A 183 15.79 12.41 -21.78
CA LYS A 183 16.30 13.69 -22.23
C LYS A 183 15.21 14.45 -23.01
N ASP A 184 15.09 15.75 -22.75
CA ASP A 184 14.16 16.69 -23.37
C ASP A 184 12.67 16.32 -23.19
N ILE A 185 12.34 15.45 -22.23
CA ILE A 185 10.97 15.04 -21.94
C ILE A 185 10.50 15.67 -20.62
N TYR A 186 10.13 16.93 -20.66
CA TYR A 186 9.52 17.56 -19.49
C TYR A 186 8.08 17.01 -19.23
N PRO A 187 7.66 16.81 -17.97
CA PRO A 187 8.39 17.00 -16.72
C PRO A 187 9.14 15.74 -16.24
N LEU A 188 9.21 14.69 -17.06
CA LEU A 188 9.81 13.40 -16.69
C LEU A 188 11.30 13.51 -16.39
N GLU A 189 12.06 14.20 -17.23
CA GLU A 189 13.49 14.39 -17.02
C GLU A 189 13.77 15.11 -15.69
N THR A 190 13.03 16.18 -15.42
CA THR A 190 13.15 16.92 -14.16
C THR A 190 12.87 16.05 -12.96
N PHE A 191 11.80 15.22 -13.01
CA PHE A 191 11.47 14.27 -11.96
C PHE A 191 12.61 13.25 -11.71
N VAL A 192 13.16 12.69 -12.79
CA VAL A 192 14.27 11.72 -12.70
C VAL A 192 15.51 12.36 -12.10
N ARG A 193 15.87 13.58 -12.56
CA ARG A 193 17.04 14.31 -12.04
C ARG A 193 16.90 14.69 -10.57
N LEU A 194 15.72 15.14 -10.12
CA LEU A 194 15.45 15.42 -8.71
C LEU A 194 15.61 14.16 -7.84
N GLY A 195 15.15 13.02 -8.33
CA GLY A 195 15.33 11.73 -7.63
C GLY A 195 16.78 11.28 -7.56
N LEU A 196 17.56 11.43 -8.65
CA LEU A 196 18.95 10.97 -8.75
C LEU A 196 19.96 11.91 -8.08
N TYR A 197 19.72 13.23 -8.09
CA TYR A 197 20.70 14.23 -7.69
C TYR A 197 20.35 14.98 -6.41
N ALA A 198 19.09 14.91 -5.96
CA ALA A 198 18.64 15.46 -4.69
C ALA A 198 17.94 14.42 -3.80
N GLY A 199 17.78 13.19 -4.27
CA GLY A 199 17.20 12.12 -3.50
C GLY A 199 15.75 12.35 -3.03
N LEU A 200 15.01 13.25 -3.68
CA LEU A 200 13.65 13.58 -3.29
C LEU A 200 12.71 12.35 -3.40
N ARG A 201 11.77 12.24 -2.45
CA ARG A 201 10.67 11.28 -2.58
C ARG A 201 9.75 11.71 -3.71
N ARG A 202 8.99 10.76 -4.29
CA ARG A 202 8.01 11.06 -5.34
C ARG A 202 7.08 12.21 -4.93
N GLU A 203 6.55 12.14 -3.74
CA GLU A 203 5.60 13.09 -3.19
C GLU A 203 6.24 14.48 -2.95
N GLU A 204 7.52 14.53 -2.58
CA GLU A 204 8.30 15.74 -2.39
C GLU A 204 8.62 16.39 -3.75
N SER A 205 9.06 15.59 -4.73
CA SER A 205 9.34 16.10 -6.10
C SER A 205 8.11 16.71 -6.76
N LEU A 206 6.93 16.11 -6.56
CA LEU A 206 5.67 16.60 -7.15
C LEU A 206 5.11 17.83 -6.43
N ALA A 207 5.55 18.10 -5.20
CA ALA A 207 5.14 19.25 -4.41
C ALA A 207 6.17 20.41 -4.47
N LEU A 208 7.32 20.20 -5.12
CA LEU A 208 8.40 21.18 -5.13
C LEU A 208 8.00 22.44 -5.90
N GLN A 209 8.12 23.59 -5.25
CA GLN A 209 7.87 24.90 -5.80
C GLN A 209 9.18 25.70 -5.88
N TRP A 210 9.21 26.71 -6.75
CA TRP A 210 10.42 27.53 -6.99
C TRP A 210 10.81 28.40 -5.81
N ASP A 211 9.88 28.71 -4.90
CA ASP A 211 10.17 29.40 -3.64
C ASP A 211 11.05 28.58 -2.67
N CYS A 212 11.09 27.27 -2.87
CA CYS A 212 11.92 26.33 -2.12
C CYS A 212 13.23 25.94 -2.86
N VAL A 213 13.55 26.59 -3.97
CA VAL A 213 14.73 26.30 -4.78
C VAL A 213 15.57 27.56 -4.89
N ASP A 214 16.64 27.65 -4.08
CA ASP A 214 17.58 28.74 -4.11
C ASP A 214 18.74 28.38 -5.03
N LEU A 215 18.73 29.00 -6.22
CA LEU A 215 19.83 28.90 -7.22
C LEU A 215 20.86 30.02 -7.11
N ASN A 216 20.64 31.01 -6.26
CA ASN A 216 21.50 32.20 -6.16
C ASN A 216 22.36 32.18 -4.88
N ALA A 217 22.13 31.24 -3.96
CA ALA A 217 22.99 31.08 -2.78
C ALA A 217 24.43 30.70 -3.18
N ASP A 218 25.39 30.98 -2.34
CA ASP A 218 26.78 30.51 -2.51
C ASP A 218 26.82 28.97 -2.64
N THR A 219 25.96 28.29 -1.92
CA THR A 219 25.69 26.87 -2.09
C THR A 219 24.24 26.70 -2.50
N PRO A 220 23.94 26.50 -3.80
CA PRO A 220 22.55 26.25 -4.27
C PRO A 220 21.89 25.09 -3.56
N GLN A 221 20.62 25.24 -3.15
CA GLN A 221 19.95 24.26 -2.32
C GLN A 221 18.45 24.14 -2.60
N ILE A 222 17.90 22.99 -2.25
CA ILE A 222 16.46 22.72 -2.22
C ILE A 222 16.04 22.60 -0.77
N GLU A 223 15.04 23.37 -0.37
CA GLU A 223 14.39 23.25 0.91
C GLU A 223 13.14 22.33 0.77
N VAL A 224 13.15 21.20 1.44
CA VAL A 224 12.00 20.27 1.40
C VAL A 224 11.00 20.64 2.50
N THR A 225 9.90 21.27 2.11
CA THR A 225 8.86 21.77 3.03
C THR A 225 7.50 21.20 2.76
N ARG A 226 7.26 20.65 1.55
CA ARG A 226 5.94 20.25 1.05
C ARG A 226 5.93 18.83 0.54
N THR A 227 4.76 18.22 0.56
CA THR A 227 4.49 16.88 0.01
C THR A 227 3.17 16.87 -0.75
N CYS A 228 3.09 16.11 -1.84
CA CYS A 228 1.91 15.92 -2.63
C CYS A 228 1.22 14.60 -2.26
N ILE A 229 -0.06 14.66 -1.93
CA ILE A 229 -0.92 13.50 -1.71
C ILE A 229 -2.00 13.50 -2.78
N PHE A 230 -2.35 12.34 -3.33
CA PHE A 230 -3.45 12.24 -4.28
C PHE A 230 -4.74 11.87 -3.56
N CYS A 231 -5.78 12.69 -3.75
CA CYS A 231 -7.13 12.44 -3.30
C CYS A 231 -8.05 12.38 -4.52
N HIS A 232 -8.64 11.21 -4.81
CA HIS A 232 -9.51 11.01 -5.99
C HIS A 232 -8.90 11.57 -7.28
N ASN A 233 -7.63 11.22 -7.56
CA ASN A 233 -6.84 11.68 -8.69
C ASN A 233 -6.39 13.17 -8.65
N ARG A 234 -6.79 13.95 -7.65
CA ARG A 234 -6.40 15.36 -7.49
C ARG A 234 -5.17 15.48 -6.61
N PRO A 235 -4.17 16.30 -6.99
CA PRO A 235 -3.03 16.59 -6.12
C PRO A 235 -3.45 17.54 -5.00
N GLU A 236 -3.15 17.16 -3.77
CA GLU A 236 -3.28 17.99 -2.57
C GLU A 236 -1.86 18.24 -2.04
N ILE A 237 -1.46 19.51 -2.01
CA ILE A 237 -0.15 19.91 -1.50
C ILE A 237 -0.32 20.25 -0.01
N SER A 238 0.48 19.59 0.82
CA SER A 238 0.51 19.85 2.26
C SER A 238 1.94 20.08 2.73
N ASN A 239 2.10 20.87 3.77
CA ASN A 239 3.41 21.04 4.39
C ASN A 239 3.89 19.68 4.93
N VAL A 240 5.17 19.38 4.73
CA VAL A 240 5.86 18.23 5.35
C VAL A 240 5.94 18.54 6.83
N THR A 241 4.86 18.28 7.53
CA THR A 241 4.68 18.80 8.83
C THR A 241 5.12 17.87 9.92
N LYS A 242 5.42 18.52 11.03
CA LYS A 242 5.39 18.04 12.40
C LYS A 242 6.55 17.18 12.86
N THR A 243 7.58 16.95 12.04
CA THR A 243 8.81 16.37 12.57
C THR A 243 10.01 17.04 11.94
N ALA A 244 10.96 17.45 12.74
CA ALA A 244 12.23 18.06 12.30
C ALA A 244 12.93 17.30 11.14
N ALA A 245 12.78 16.01 11.06
CA ALA A 245 13.34 15.19 9.98
C ALA A 245 12.64 15.32 8.61
N GLY A 246 11.50 16.01 8.53
CA GLY A 246 10.79 16.26 7.26
C GLY A 246 11.27 17.55 6.58
N HIS A 247 11.69 18.53 7.36
CA HIS A 247 12.18 19.82 6.90
C HIS A 247 13.70 19.74 6.78
N ARG A 248 14.23 19.90 5.58
CA ARG A 248 15.66 19.73 5.34
C ARG A 248 16.12 20.49 4.11
N ASN A 249 17.36 20.92 4.12
CA ASN A 249 18.04 21.53 2.99
C ASN A 249 18.93 20.50 2.31
N ILE A 250 18.88 20.45 0.98
CA ILE A 250 19.65 19.52 0.16
C ILE A 250 20.48 20.34 -0.83
N PRO A 251 21.81 20.22 -0.82
CA PRO A 251 22.67 20.90 -1.80
C PRO A 251 22.35 20.44 -3.23
N ILE A 252 22.38 21.37 -4.17
CA ILE A 252 22.12 21.10 -5.59
C ILE A 252 23.45 20.88 -6.30
N PRO A 253 23.75 19.67 -6.81
CA PRO A 253 24.96 19.44 -7.60
C PRO A 253 24.85 20.09 -8.98
N VAL A 254 26.01 20.41 -9.60
CA VAL A 254 26.10 21.12 -10.89
C VAL A 254 25.19 20.57 -11.99
N PRO A 255 25.07 19.24 -12.21
CA PRO A 255 24.19 18.72 -13.26
C PRO A 255 22.70 19.02 -13.03
N LEU A 256 22.26 19.08 -11.76
CA LEU A 256 20.87 19.45 -11.42
C LEU A 256 20.71 20.98 -11.48
N PHE A 257 21.66 21.72 -11.02
CA PHE A 257 21.65 23.19 -11.08
C PHE A 257 21.48 23.71 -12.52
N ASN A 258 22.27 23.23 -13.46
CA ASN A 258 22.16 23.63 -14.87
C ASN A 258 20.77 23.29 -15.44
N HIS A 259 20.29 22.10 -15.18
CA HIS A 259 18.95 21.68 -15.62
C HIS A 259 17.83 22.56 -15.03
N LEU A 260 17.85 22.82 -13.72
CA LEU A 260 16.83 23.65 -13.06
C LEU A 260 16.86 25.10 -13.57
N LYS A 261 18.07 25.65 -13.84
CA LYS A 261 18.23 26.99 -14.39
C LYS A 261 17.60 27.12 -15.78
N GLU A 262 17.74 26.11 -16.63
CA GLU A 262 17.10 26.08 -17.96
C GLU A 262 15.58 25.91 -17.88
N ILE A 263 15.11 25.00 -17.04
CA ILE A 263 13.67 24.78 -16.83
C ILE A 263 12.98 26.02 -16.29
N LYS A 264 13.62 26.75 -15.34
CA LYS A 264 13.06 27.98 -14.76
C LYS A 264 12.83 29.07 -15.79
N LYS A 265 13.62 29.12 -16.85
CA LYS A 265 13.44 30.08 -17.95
C LYS A 265 12.29 29.76 -18.88
N SER A 266 11.98 28.46 -19.01
CA SER A 266 11.03 27.95 -20.01
C SER A 266 9.62 27.69 -19.48
N ILE A 267 9.43 27.68 -18.16
CA ILE A 267 8.16 27.30 -17.54
C ILE A 267 7.63 28.41 -16.62
N ALA A 268 6.47 28.93 -16.96
CA ALA A 268 5.73 29.88 -16.14
C ALA A 268 4.79 29.12 -15.17
N SER A 269 5.31 28.71 -14.03
CA SER A 269 4.57 28.02 -12.97
C SER A 269 5.29 28.21 -11.64
N ASP A 270 4.53 28.18 -10.55
CA ASP A 270 5.11 28.12 -9.21
C ASP A 270 5.76 26.75 -8.93
N PHE A 271 5.33 25.70 -9.64
CA PHE A 271 5.81 24.33 -9.45
C PHE A 271 6.98 24.01 -10.38
N VAL A 272 7.99 23.34 -9.84
CA VAL A 272 9.14 22.82 -10.62
C VAL A 272 8.71 21.69 -11.54
N ILE A 273 7.69 20.94 -11.16
CA ILE A 273 7.04 19.88 -11.94
C ILE A 273 5.57 20.21 -12.09
N CYS A 274 5.14 20.54 -13.29
CA CYS A 274 3.76 20.91 -13.58
C CYS A 274 3.28 20.29 -14.90
N ASN A 275 1.97 20.38 -15.13
CA ASN A 275 1.34 20.07 -16.43
C ASN A 275 1.44 21.26 -17.38
N SER A 276 0.89 21.11 -18.59
CA SER A 276 0.89 22.17 -19.62
C SER A 276 0.15 23.46 -19.21
N SER A 277 -0.69 23.40 -18.16
CA SER A 277 -1.39 24.58 -17.62
C SER A 277 -0.68 25.18 -16.40
N GLY A 278 0.54 24.77 -16.08
CA GLY A 278 1.30 25.25 -14.92
C GLY A 278 0.80 24.71 -13.57
N LEU A 279 -0.11 23.74 -13.55
CA LEU A 279 -0.68 23.16 -12.33
C LEU A 279 0.04 21.86 -11.93
N PRO A 280 -0.03 21.45 -10.65
CA PRO A 280 0.53 20.17 -10.21
C PRO A 280 -0.07 18.99 -10.98
N LEU A 281 0.73 17.96 -11.20
CA LEU A 281 0.27 16.77 -11.92
C LEU A 281 -0.80 16.02 -11.12
N SER A 282 -1.88 15.61 -11.76
CA SER A 282 -2.80 14.61 -11.22
C SER A 282 -2.13 13.22 -11.15
N GLU A 283 -2.69 12.30 -10.38
CA GLU A 283 -2.17 10.93 -10.29
C GLU A 283 -2.11 10.23 -11.65
N THR A 284 -3.15 10.41 -12.47
CA THR A 284 -3.21 9.86 -13.84
C THR A 284 -2.14 10.49 -14.74
N GLN A 285 -1.93 11.82 -14.64
CA GLN A 285 -0.88 12.51 -15.40
C GLN A 285 0.50 12.02 -14.99
N PHE A 286 0.76 11.85 -13.69
CA PHE A 286 2.00 11.26 -13.19
C PHE A 286 2.20 9.82 -13.71
N ARG A 287 1.19 8.96 -13.63
CA ARG A 287 1.27 7.58 -14.16
C ARG A 287 1.55 7.57 -15.67
N ASN A 288 0.93 8.45 -16.43
CA ASN A 288 1.16 8.56 -17.87
C ASN A 288 2.55 9.07 -18.20
N MET A 289 3.05 10.04 -17.44
CA MET A 289 4.42 10.53 -17.53
C MET A 289 5.42 9.39 -17.25
N TRP A 290 5.26 8.68 -16.14
CA TRP A 290 6.14 7.58 -15.75
C TRP A 290 6.10 6.40 -16.74
N ARG A 291 4.95 6.13 -17.35
CA ARG A 291 4.79 5.10 -18.38
C ARG A 291 5.67 5.34 -19.61
N LYS A 292 6.14 6.58 -19.85
CA LYS A 292 7.10 6.88 -20.93
C LYS A 292 8.43 6.14 -20.74
N ILE A 293 8.86 5.86 -19.49
CA ILE A 293 10.02 5.01 -19.21
C ILE A 293 9.74 3.57 -19.67
N LYS A 294 8.60 2.97 -19.26
CA LYS A 294 8.22 1.62 -19.70
C LYS A 294 8.16 1.50 -21.24
N ARG A 295 7.70 2.56 -21.92
CA ARG A 295 7.66 2.59 -23.40
C ARG A 295 9.04 2.61 -24.05
N ARG A 296 10.12 2.86 -23.29
CA ARG A 296 11.51 2.83 -23.75
C ARG A 296 12.27 1.63 -23.22
N SER A 297 11.59 0.74 -22.51
CA SER A 297 12.18 -0.49 -22.01
C SER A 297 12.22 -1.56 -23.09
N VAL A 298 13.29 -2.34 -23.06
CA VAL A 298 13.53 -3.53 -23.89
C VAL A 298 12.69 -4.70 -23.34
N GLY A 299 12.39 -5.66 -24.18
CA GLY A 299 11.68 -6.89 -23.80
C GLY A 299 10.21 -6.93 -24.25
N PRO A 300 9.51 -7.99 -23.90
CA PRO A 300 8.11 -8.15 -24.26
C PRO A 300 7.23 -7.12 -23.53
N ASP A 301 6.32 -6.50 -24.26
CA ASP A 301 5.28 -5.65 -23.69
C ASP A 301 3.92 -6.04 -24.25
N GLU A 302 3.00 -6.32 -23.35
CA GLU A 302 1.61 -6.58 -23.67
C GLU A 302 0.77 -5.37 -23.34
N TYR A 303 0.02 -4.89 -24.31
CA TYR A 303 -0.89 -3.76 -24.09
C TYR A 303 -2.24 -4.02 -24.75
N ILE A 304 -3.28 -3.50 -24.11
CA ILE A 304 -4.65 -3.58 -24.60
C ILE A 304 -5.00 -2.30 -25.34
N ARG A 305 -5.35 -2.40 -26.63
CA ARG A 305 -5.99 -1.31 -27.38
C ARG A 305 -7.50 -1.45 -27.31
N TYR A 306 -8.15 -0.39 -26.87
CA TYR A 306 -9.61 -0.25 -26.95
C TYR A 306 -9.96 0.31 -28.32
N LYS A 307 -10.74 -0.42 -29.11
CA LYS A 307 -11.33 0.03 -30.37
C LYS A 307 -12.85 0.12 -30.21
N GLN A 308 -13.53 0.82 -31.14
CA GLN A 308 -15.01 0.97 -31.13
C GLN A 308 -15.76 -0.38 -31.01
N HIS A 309 -15.15 -1.49 -31.38
CA HIS A 309 -15.77 -2.82 -31.41
C HIS A 309 -15.05 -3.85 -30.49
N GLY A 310 -14.43 -3.42 -29.39
CA GLY A 310 -13.87 -4.34 -28.40
C GLY A 310 -12.43 -4.06 -27.98
N LYS A 311 -11.94 -4.94 -27.11
CA LYS A 311 -10.55 -4.92 -26.60
C LYS A 311 -9.69 -5.83 -27.46
N LYS A 312 -8.57 -5.34 -27.99
CA LYS A 312 -7.55 -6.17 -28.63
C LYS A 312 -6.28 -6.14 -27.82
N SER A 313 -5.79 -7.33 -27.43
CA SER A 313 -4.45 -7.49 -26.86
C SER A 313 -3.42 -7.43 -27.99
N HIS A 314 -2.33 -6.71 -27.77
CA HIS A 314 -1.18 -6.64 -28.65
C HIS A 314 0.05 -6.99 -27.86
N SER A 315 0.85 -7.91 -28.39
CA SER A 315 2.19 -8.22 -27.90
C SER A 315 3.22 -7.61 -28.84
N VAL A 316 4.22 -6.95 -28.28
CA VAL A 316 5.34 -6.38 -29.02
C VAL A 316 6.62 -6.80 -28.30
N ASN A 317 7.54 -7.42 -29.03
CA ASN A 317 8.89 -7.61 -28.55
C ASN A 317 9.75 -6.40 -28.95
N ARG A 318 10.40 -5.76 -27.97
CA ARG A 318 11.20 -4.56 -28.17
C ARG A 318 12.67 -4.92 -28.02
N GLU A 319 13.42 -4.77 -29.08
CA GLU A 319 14.85 -5.05 -29.09
C GLU A 319 15.67 -3.82 -28.75
N ALA A 320 16.81 -4.02 -28.09
CA ALA A 320 17.70 -2.93 -27.69
C ALA A 320 18.20 -2.14 -28.93
N GLY A 321 18.12 -0.81 -28.84
CA GLY A 321 18.56 0.09 -29.91
C GLY A 321 17.53 0.34 -31.01
N GLN A 322 16.47 -0.46 -31.11
CA GLN A 322 15.40 -0.24 -32.09
C GLN A 322 14.59 1.02 -31.78
N THR A 323 14.08 1.63 -32.85
CA THR A 323 13.13 2.75 -32.77
C THR A 323 11.70 2.22 -32.84
N ALA A 324 10.79 2.86 -32.10
CA ALA A 324 9.38 2.46 -32.12
C ALA A 324 8.75 2.71 -33.51
N ALA A 325 8.04 1.74 -34.06
CA ALA A 325 7.47 1.76 -35.40
C ALA A 325 6.55 2.98 -35.67
N HIS A 326 5.90 3.55 -34.66
CA HIS A 326 4.98 4.67 -34.81
C HIS A 326 5.48 5.99 -34.20
N ASN A 327 6.73 6.01 -33.66
CA ASN A 327 7.31 7.23 -33.08
C ASN A 327 8.85 7.18 -33.15
N PRO A 328 9.44 7.88 -34.13
CA PRO A 328 10.90 7.87 -34.35
C PRO A 328 11.70 8.46 -33.17
N ASN A 329 11.04 9.23 -32.29
CA ASN A 329 11.67 9.82 -31.11
C ASN A 329 11.72 8.85 -29.92
N VAL A 330 11.21 7.61 -30.06
CA VAL A 330 11.23 6.60 -29.00
C VAL A 330 12.18 5.47 -29.40
N ARG A 331 13.33 5.38 -28.71
CA ARG A 331 14.27 4.25 -28.81
C ARG A 331 14.14 3.35 -27.60
N TYR A 332 14.29 2.05 -27.79
CA TYR A 332 14.29 1.06 -26.72
C TYR A 332 15.71 0.85 -26.22
N ILE A 333 16.06 1.49 -25.11
CA ILE A 333 17.42 1.49 -24.55
C ILE A 333 17.47 1.09 -23.07
N ILE A 334 16.34 0.92 -22.42
CA ILE A 334 16.28 0.58 -21.00
C ILE A 334 16.04 -0.93 -20.88
N ASP A 335 17.07 -1.68 -20.50
CA ASP A 335 17.06 -3.14 -20.32
C ASP A 335 16.97 -3.57 -18.84
N PHE A 336 16.67 -2.63 -17.95
CA PHE A 336 16.57 -2.85 -16.52
C PHE A 336 15.29 -2.25 -15.93
N PRO A 337 14.79 -2.78 -14.81
CA PRO A 337 13.61 -2.22 -14.14
C PRO A 337 13.92 -0.84 -13.54
N VAL A 338 13.02 0.12 -13.74
CA VAL A 338 13.11 1.45 -13.15
C VAL A 338 11.89 1.72 -12.28
N LYS A 339 12.13 1.94 -10.98
CA LYS A 339 11.11 2.32 -10.00
C LYS A 339 11.44 3.72 -9.44
N THR A 340 10.43 4.51 -9.13
CA THR A 340 10.63 5.87 -8.60
C THR A 340 11.53 5.90 -7.37
N HIS A 341 11.40 4.92 -6.47
CA HIS A 341 12.21 4.86 -5.25
C HIS A 341 13.66 4.44 -5.50
N MET A 342 13.97 3.78 -6.63
CA MET A 342 15.35 3.44 -7.01
C MET A 342 16.19 4.69 -7.26
N LEU A 343 15.61 5.75 -7.83
CA LEU A 343 16.31 7.03 -8.06
C LEU A 343 16.89 7.56 -6.75
N ARG A 344 16.08 7.62 -5.71
CA ARG A 344 16.50 8.06 -4.38
C ARG A 344 17.49 7.09 -3.73
N LYS A 345 17.30 5.77 -3.89
CA LYS A 345 18.27 4.80 -3.39
C LYS A 345 19.62 4.96 -4.07
N THR A 346 19.64 5.24 -5.37
CA THR A 346 20.86 5.56 -6.12
C THR A 346 21.57 6.78 -5.55
N TYR A 347 20.83 7.87 -5.28
CA TYR A 347 21.38 9.06 -4.63
C TYR A 347 22.04 8.72 -3.29
N ILE A 348 21.34 8.00 -2.41
CA ILE A 348 21.84 7.63 -1.09
C ILE A 348 23.09 6.75 -1.22
N THR A 349 23.05 5.76 -2.11
CA THR A 349 24.15 4.83 -2.35
C THR A 349 25.39 5.57 -2.87
N ASN A 350 25.22 6.48 -3.83
CA ASN A 350 26.32 7.27 -4.39
C ASN A 350 26.96 8.18 -3.33
N LEU A 351 26.19 8.82 -2.46
CA LEU A 351 26.73 9.60 -1.35
C LEU A 351 27.56 8.75 -0.39
N ILE A 352 27.08 7.55 -0.06
CA ILE A 352 27.79 6.60 0.81
C ILE A 352 29.10 6.15 0.17
N TYR A 353 29.09 5.77 -1.12
CA TYR A 353 30.29 5.36 -1.84
C TYR A 353 31.29 6.52 -2.03
N SER A 354 30.80 7.75 -2.12
CA SER A 354 31.66 8.95 -2.17
C SER A 354 32.22 9.35 -0.78
N GLY A 355 31.98 8.58 0.27
CA GLY A 355 32.56 8.82 1.59
C GLY A 355 31.80 9.87 2.43
N VAL A 356 30.63 10.33 2.01
CA VAL A 356 29.81 11.24 2.83
C VAL A 356 29.38 10.49 4.08
N ASP A 357 29.52 11.15 5.25
CA ASP A 357 29.17 10.50 6.51
C ASP A 357 27.69 10.10 6.60
N VAL A 358 27.41 9.01 7.29
CA VAL A 358 26.07 8.39 7.34
C VAL A 358 25.02 9.33 7.91
N ARG A 359 25.38 10.20 8.86
CA ARG A 359 24.46 11.14 9.49
C ARG A 359 24.02 12.22 8.52
N THR A 360 24.97 12.80 7.79
CA THR A 360 24.69 13.76 6.72
C THR A 360 23.82 13.13 5.62
N VAL A 361 24.09 11.88 5.21
CA VAL A 361 23.24 11.16 4.25
C VAL A 361 21.83 10.95 4.79
N MET A 362 21.70 10.63 6.07
CA MET A 362 20.39 10.49 6.73
C MET A 362 19.62 11.82 6.73
N ASP A 363 20.29 12.92 7.04
CA ASP A 363 19.69 14.24 7.08
C ASP A 363 19.21 14.65 5.68
N TYR A 364 20.04 14.54 4.64
CA TYR A 364 19.64 14.82 3.24
C TYR A 364 18.53 13.87 2.75
N ALA A 365 18.57 12.60 3.18
CA ALA A 365 17.51 11.67 2.88
C ALA A 365 16.24 11.90 3.72
N GLY A 366 16.28 12.62 4.84
CA GLY A 366 15.16 12.75 5.78
C GLY A 366 14.69 11.39 6.31
N HIS A 367 15.64 10.55 6.72
CA HIS A 367 15.36 9.25 7.34
C HIS A 367 15.27 9.41 8.85
N LYS A 368 14.09 9.12 9.42
CA LYS A 368 13.90 9.08 10.88
C LYS A 368 14.55 7.87 11.54
N ASN A 369 14.52 6.73 10.82
CA ASN A 369 15.11 5.48 11.29
C ASN A 369 16.45 5.29 10.57
N PRO A 370 17.56 5.19 11.32
CA PRO A 370 18.87 4.94 10.76
C PRO A 370 19.01 3.60 10.05
N ASP A 371 18.19 2.59 10.41
CA ASP A 371 18.27 1.23 9.88
C ASP A 371 18.29 1.16 8.35
N VAL A 372 17.54 2.04 7.69
CA VAL A 372 17.45 2.06 6.22
C VAL A 372 18.79 2.49 5.61
N THR A 373 19.37 3.59 6.11
CA THR A 373 20.68 4.10 5.64
C THR A 373 21.80 3.17 6.05
N LEU A 374 21.77 2.64 7.28
CA LEU A 374 22.76 1.70 7.79
C LEU A 374 22.79 0.39 7.01
N LYS A 375 21.66 -0.12 6.55
CA LYS A 375 21.62 -1.29 5.65
C LYS A 375 22.33 -1.03 4.33
N ILE A 376 22.09 0.11 3.71
CA ILE A 376 22.76 0.50 2.46
C ILE A 376 24.27 0.65 2.72
N TYR A 377 24.64 1.32 3.81
CA TYR A 377 26.04 1.49 4.24
C TYR A 377 26.74 0.14 4.48
N ALA A 378 26.09 -0.79 5.20
CA ALA A 378 26.63 -2.11 5.45
C ALA A 378 26.85 -2.92 4.16
N GLN A 379 25.92 -2.82 3.20
CA GLN A 379 26.05 -3.45 1.89
C GLN A 379 27.22 -2.85 1.09
N ALA A 380 27.35 -1.50 1.06
CA ALA A 380 28.43 -0.80 0.40
C ALA A 380 29.82 -1.18 0.98
N LYS A 381 29.96 -1.11 2.30
CA LYS A 381 31.20 -1.50 2.98
C LYS A 381 31.54 -2.96 2.84
N SER A 382 30.54 -3.83 2.77
CA SER A 382 30.74 -5.26 2.49
C SER A 382 31.26 -5.51 1.08
N ALA A 383 30.82 -4.73 0.08
CA ALA A 383 31.32 -4.81 -1.28
C ALA A 383 32.77 -4.32 -1.39
N GLU A 384 33.11 -3.17 -0.76
CA GLU A 384 34.50 -2.68 -0.68
C GLU A 384 35.42 -3.69 -0.03
N LYS A 385 35.04 -4.24 1.14
CA LYS A 385 35.83 -5.25 1.85
C LYS A 385 36.04 -6.51 1.00
N ARG A 386 35.03 -6.96 0.23
CA ARG A 386 35.18 -8.10 -0.66
C ARG A 386 36.20 -7.84 -1.78
N THR A 387 36.18 -6.63 -2.35
CA THR A 387 37.13 -6.24 -3.40
C THR A 387 38.56 -6.14 -2.83
N GLU A 388 38.71 -5.56 -1.66
CA GLU A 388 39.98 -5.43 -0.96
C GLU A 388 40.51 -6.80 -0.52
N SER A 389 39.67 -7.66 0.04
CA SER A 389 40.03 -9.03 0.39
C SER A 389 40.41 -9.85 -0.84
N ALA A 390 39.72 -9.68 -1.98
CA ALA A 390 40.09 -10.36 -3.21
C ALA A 390 41.48 -9.92 -3.73
N LYS A 391 41.83 -8.63 -3.60
CA LYS A 391 43.21 -8.17 -3.89
C LYS A 391 44.24 -8.80 -2.95
N GLN A 392 43.96 -8.76 -1.65
CA GLN A 392 44.86 -9.37 -0.64
C GLN A 392 45.01 -10.90 -0.84
N ILE A 393 43.93 -11.59 -1.22
CA ILE A 393 43.98 -13.03 -1.55
C ILE A 393 44.90 -13.27 -2.76
N ASN A 394 44.81 -12.45 -3.80
CA ASN A 394 45.68 -12.56 -4.98
C ASN A 394 47.14 -12.19 -4.67
N GLU A 395 47.40 -11.33 -3.70
CA GLU A 395 48.76 -11.05 -3.19
C GLU A 395 49.35 -12.20 -2.39
N VAL A 396 48.48 -12.89 -1.61
CA VAL A 396 48.91 -14.05 -0.80
C VAL A 396 49.08 -15.32 -1.64
N PHE A 397 48.30 -15.44 -2.72
CA PHE A 397 48.36 -16.56 -3.66
C PHE A 397 48.72 -16.05 -5.07
N PRO A 398 49.97 -15.62 -5.31
CA PRO A 398 50.40 -15.22 -6.63
C PRO A 398 50.28 -16.42 -7.59
N SER A 399 49.92 -16.15 -8.84
CA SER A 399 49.81 -17.18 -9.88
C SER A 399 51.07 -18.07 -9.90
N ASP A 400 50.84 -19.37 -9.97
CA ASP A 400 51.92 -20.38 -10.04
C ASP A 400 52.92 -19.99 -11.15
N PRO A 401 54.24 -20.03 -10.92
CA PRO A 401 55.23 -19.62 -11.89
C PRO A 401 55.38 -20.62 -13.08
N THR A 402 54.45 -21.56 -13.23
CA THR A 402 54.47 -22.63 -14.24
C THR A 402 53.36 -22.52 -15.29
N THR A 403 52.84 -21.31 -15.58
CA THR A 403 52.02 -21.07 -16.79
C THR A 403 52.60 -19.95 -17.64
#